data_b905c68721e59c5fe0f0b6413e5dd996
#
_entry.id   b905c68721e59c5fe0f0b6413e5dd996
#
_cell.length_a   1.000
_cell.length_b   1.000
_cell.length_c   1.000
_cell.angle_alpha   90.00
_cell.angle_beta   90.00
_cell.angle_gamma   90.00
#
_symmetry.space_group_name_H-M   'P 1'
#
loop_
_entity.id
_entity.type
_entity.pdbx_description
1 polymer ?
#
loop_
_entity_poly.entity_id
_entity_poly.type
_entity_poly.pdbx_seq_one_letter_code
_entity_poly.pdbx_strand_id
1 'polypeptide(L)'
;MRSADLTPLARDVMKMPASIGLIFFSFVVAYLLMVLPWSGTWLLARPDFVLLVLLFWALHEPRSIGQGIAFFAGLFMDVSDSMLLGQHALAYVIAVFGAQIFRVRILTFHIPEQTLHILGITVLATCTMLTLNLLLGADFPGFGYFVSPVISAMLWGPVNWLLYLPAVRGRRRAGAS
;
A
#
# COMPACT_ATOMS: atom_id res chain seq x y z
N MET A 1 27.98 -35.81 -4.34
CA MET A 1 26.63 -35.29 -4.36
C MET A 1 26.69 -33.79 -4.17
N ARG A 2 26.48 -33.02 -5.23
CA ARG A 2 26.49 -31.55 -5.18
C ARG A 2 25.21 -31.11 -4.52
N SER A 3 25.34 -30.34 -3.44
CA SER A 3 24.20 -29.67 -2.78
C SER A 3 23.51 -28.79 -3.81
N ALA A 4 22.23 -29.11 -4.02
CA ALA A 4 21.36 -28.40 -4.91
C ALA A 4 21.42 -26.90 -4.60
N ASP A 5 21.69 -26.10 -5.62
CA ASP A 5 21.57 -24.64 -5.58
C ASP A 5 20.13 -24.31 -5.15
N LEU A 6 20.00 -23.92 -3.89
CA LEU A 6 18.74 -23.36 -3.39
C LEU A 6 18.46 -22.11 -4.22
N THR A 7 17.32 -22.14 -4.87
CA THR A 7 16.83 -21.09 -5.76
C THR A 7 16.96 -19.68 -5.14
N PRO A 8 17.19 -18.63 -5.95
CA PRO A 8 17.35 -17.25 -5.48
C PRO A 8 16.24 -16.77 -4.54
N LEU A 9 15.03 -17.35 -4.65
CA LEU A 9 13.86 -17.07 -3.81
C LEU A 9 14.08 -17.42 -2.32
N ALA A 10 14.83 -18.48 -2.00
CA ALA A 10 15.10 -18.85 -0.61
C ALA A 10 16.17 -17.93 0.03
N ARG A 11 17.07 -17.35 -0.77
CA ARG A 11 18.08 -16.40 -0.31
C ARG A 11 17.54 -15.04 0.05
N ASP A 12 16.44 -14.61 -0.61
CA ASP A 12 15.84 -13.30 -0.37
C ASP A 12 14.99 -13.23 0.90
N VAL A 13 14.53 -14.37 1.43
CA VAL A 13 13.73 -14.44 2.65
C VAL A 13 14.56 -14.18 3.92
N MET A 14 15.87 -14.32 3.87
CA MET A 14 16.77 -14.11 5.02
C MET A 14 17.43 -12.72 5.04
N LYS A 15 16.99 -11.77 4.23
CA LYS A 15 17.58 -10.42 4.22
C LYS A 15 17.07 -9.63 5.43
N MET A 16 17.98 -8.86 6.05
CA MET A 16 17.68 -7.96 7.16
C MET A 16 16.48 -7.06 6.87
N PRO A 17 15.63 -6.77 7.87
CA PRO A 17 14.46 -5.90 7.68
C PRO A 17 14.89 -4.51 7.20
N ALA A 18 14.02 -3.86 6.45
CA ALA A 18 14.24 -2.46 6.05
C ALA A 18 14.33 -1.58 7.31
N SER A 19 15.08 -0.47 7.23
CA SER A 19 15.19 0.43 8.38
C SER A 19 13.82 1.02 8.73
N ILE A 20 13.45 0.97 10.01
CA ILE A 20 12.20 1.54 10.53
C ILE A 20 12.08 3.02 10.16
N GLY A 21 13.21 3.75 10.16
CA GLY A 21 13.24 5.15 9.75
C GLY A 21 12.81 5.37 8.29
N LEU A 22 13.20 4.48 7.37
CA LEU A 22 12.76 4.57 5.97
C LEU A 22 11.27 4.30 5.84
N ILE A 23 10.76 3.30 6.56
CA ILE A 23 9.33 2.98 6.58
C ILE A 23 8.55 4.20 7.08
N PHE A 24 8.92 4.73 8.24
CA PHE A 24 8.26 5.90 8.83
C PHE A 24 8.33 7.12 7.91
N PHE A 25 9.51 7.44 7.35
CA PHE A 25 9.68 8.57 6.44
C PHE A 25 8.80 8.45 5.19
N SER A 26 8.68 7.24 4.63
CA SER A 26 7.81 7.01 3.46
C SER A 26 6.33 7.25 3.77
N PHE A 27 5.86 6.87 4.96
CA PHE A 27 4.49 7.19 5.40
C PHE A 27 4.27 8.69 5.60
N VAL A 28 5.25 9.41 6.19
CA VAL A 28 5.16 10.87 6.33
C VAL A 28 5.07 11.55 4.98
N VAL A 29 5.90 11.15 4.01
CA VAL A 29 5.85 11.71 2.65
C VAL A 29 4.51 11.41 1.98
N ALA A 30 4.04 10.17 2.06
CA ALA A 30 2.73 9.78 1.50
C ALA A 30 1.59 10.60 2.12
N TYR A 31 1.61 10.78 3.43
CA TYR A 31 0.62 11.60 4.12
C TYR A 31 0.67 13.07 3.69
N LEU A 32 1.86 13.66 3.59
CA LEU A 32 2.00 15.04 3.11
C LEU A 32 1.45 15.22 1.68
N LEU A 33 1.64 14.23 0.81
CA LEU A 33 1.03 14.22 -0.52
C LEU A 33 -0.51 14.15 -0.48
N MET A 34 -1.07 13.46 0.52
CA MET A 34 -2.52 13.42 0.71
C MET A 34 -3.11 14.75 1.19
N VAL A 35 -2.38 15.49 2.04
CA VAL A 35 -2.82 16.76 2.63
C VAL A 35 -2.67 17.95 1.65
N LEU A 36 -1.99 17.76 0.51
CA LEU A 36 -1.93 18.81 -0.51
C LEU A 36 -3.34 19.28 -0.89
N PRO A 37 -3.52 20.58 -1.22
CA PRO A 37 -4.84 21.13 -1.53
C PRO A 37 -5.31 20.67 -2.91
N TRP A 38 -5.86 19.46 -2.96
CA TRP A 38 -6.52 18.94 -4.15
C TRP A 38 -7.87 19.63 -4.33
N SER A 39 -8.14 20.23 -5.48
CA SER A 39 -9.38 20.97 -5.73
C SER A 39 -10.00 20.61 -7.08
N GLY A 40 -11.31 20.80 -7.20
CA GLY A 40 -12.05 20.53 -8.42
C GLY A 40 -12.00 19.05 -8.84
N THR A 41 -11.85 18.80 -10.13
CA THR A 41 -11.79 17.44 -10.70
C THR A 41 -10.60 16.61 -10.22
N TRP A 42 -9.50 17.26 -9.80
CA TRP A 42 -8.32 16.61 -9.27
C TRP A 42 -8.57 15.92 -7.93
N LEU A 43 -9.59 16.34 -7.18
CA LEU A 43 -9.97 15.68 -5.92
C LEU A 43 -10.47 14.25 -6.18
N LEU A 44 -11.24 14.04 -7.24
CA LEU A 44 -11.70 12.69 -7.65
C LEU A 44 -10.55 11.81 -8.16
N ALA A 45 -9.52 12.44 -8.68
CA ALA A 45 -8.32 11.77 -9.21
C ALA A 45 -7.22 11.58 -8.17
N ARG A 46 -7.41 12.05 -6.92
CA ARG A 46 -6.42 11.96 -5.83
C ARG A 46 -6.09 10.50 -5.54
N PRO A 47 -4.83 10.06 -5.82
CA PRO A 47 -4.44 8.69 -5.50
C PRO A 47 -4.30 8.52 -3.99
N ASP A 48 -4.56 7.31 -3.50
CA ASP A 48 -4.31 6.98 -2.10
C ASP A 48 -2.83 6.60 -1.90
N PHE A 49 -2.00 7.63 -1.68
CA PHE A 49 -0.55 7.44 -1.47
C PHE A 49 -0.24 6.65 -0.20
N VAL A 50 -1.05 6.82 0.86
CA VAL A 50 -0.85 6.11 2.13
C VAL A 50 -1.13 4.63 1.94
N LEU A 51 -2.21 4.27 1.26
CA LEU A 51 -2.51 2.89 0.92
C LEU A 51 -1.42 2.27 0.03
N LEU A 52 -0.91 3.00 -0.97
CA LEU A 52 0.16 2.49 -1.84
C LEU A 52 1.45 2.17 -1.07
N VAL A 53 1.88 3.08 -0.18
CA VAL A 53 3.06 2.87 0.67
C VAL A 53 2.81 1.71 1.64
N LEU A 54 1.61 1.63 2.21
CA LEU A 54 1.20 0.55 3.09
C LEU A 54 1.25 -0.81 2.39
N LEU A 55 0.71 -0.92 1.18
CA LEU A 55 0.74 -2.13 0.36
C LEU A 55 2.18 -2.51 -0.01
N PHE A 56 3.02 -1.54 -0.38
CA PHE A 56 4.43 -1.80 -0.69
C PHE A 56 5.13 -2.47 0.50
N TRP A 57 5.01 -1.90 1.70
CA TRP A 57 5.67 -2.46 2.87
C TRP A 57 5.01 -3.76 3.36
N ALA A 58 3.70 -3.92 3.26
CA ALA A 58 3.00 -5.16 3.59
C ALA A 58 3.46 -6.34 2.70
N LEU A 59 3.80 -6.06 1.43
CA LEU A 59 4.35 -7.04 0.51
C LEU A 59 5.83 -7.33 0.78
N HIS A 60 6.65 -6.33 1.10
CA HIS A 60 8.10 -6.48 1.23
C HIS A 60 8.55 -6.77 2.67
N GLU A 61 7.84 -6.27 3.69
CA GLU A 61 8.14 -6.42 5.12
C GLU A 61 6.90 -6.84 5.93
N PRO A 62 6.29 -8.00 5.65
CA PRO A 62 5.03 -8.41 6.28
C PRO A 62 5.14 -8.66 7.79
N ARG A 63 6.37 -8.83 8.30
CA ARG A 63 6.62 -8.95 9.74
C ARG A 63 6.53 -7.61 10.47
N SER A 64 6.88 -6.53 9.79
CA SER A 64 6.86 -5.17 10.35
C SER A 64 5.54 -4.45 10.08
N ILE A 65 4.93 -4.70 8.91
CA ILE A 65 3.69 -4.05 8.47
C ILE A 65 2.60 -5.11 8.30
N GLY A 66 1.77 -5.21 9.31
CA GLY A 66 0.60 -6.08 9.35
C GLY A 66 -0.71 -5.30 9.46
N GLN A 67 -1.81 -6.04 9.71
CA GLN A 67 -3.16 -5.45 9.82
C GLN A 67 -3.28 -4.41 10.94
N GLY A 68 -2.50 -4.55 12.03
CA GLY A 68 -2.49 -3.55 13.11
C GLY A 68 -2.02 -2.18 12.64
N ILE A 69 -0.90 -2.14 11.89
CA ILE A 69 -0.40 -0.88 11.33
C ILE A 69 -1.36 -0.34 10.27
N ALA A 70 -1.96 -1.22 9.46
CA ALA A 70 -2.99 -0.84 8.50
C ALA A 70 -4.19 -0.18 9.19
N PHE A 71 -4.64 -0.75 10.29
CA PHE A 71 -5.74 -0.19 11.08
C PHE A 71 -5.41 1.22 11.59
N PHE A 72 -4.25 1.41 12.23
CA PHE A 72 -3.87 2.72 12.76
C PHE A 72 -3.60 3.74 11.64
N ALA A 73 -2.99 3.34 10.52
CA ALA A 73 -2.79 4.23 9.38
C ALA A 73 -4.14 4.67 8.79
N GLY A 74 -5.10 3.76 8.67
CA GLY A 74 -6.45 4.08 8.21
C GLY A 74 -7.22 4.97 9.18
N LEU A 75 -7.12 4.71 10.48
CA LEU A 75 -7.75 5.54 11.51
C LEU A 75 -7.17 6.97 11.50
N PHE A 76 -5.88 7.10 11.25
CA PHE A 76 -5.23 8.40 11.10
C PHE A 76 -5.75 9.14 9.86
N MET A 77 -5.99 8.42 8.76
CA MET A 77 -6.60 8.99 7.56
C MET A 77 -8.05 9.42 7.79
N ASP A 78 -8.84 8.62 8.53
CA ASP A 78 -10.23 8.97 8.87
C ASP A 78 -10.32 10.30 9.63
N VAL A 79 -9.39 10.52 10.58
CA VAL A 79 -9.31 11.79 11.33
C VAL A 79 -8.88 12.94 10.41
N SER A 80 -7.95 12.71 9.49
CA SER A 80 -7.40 13.75 8.62
C SER A 80 -8.39 14.23 7.55
N ASP A 81 -9.14 13.30 6.97
CA ASP A 81 -10.13 13.60 5.94
C ASP A 81 -11.50 13.99 6.54
N SER A 82 -11.61 14.07 7.88
CA SER A 82 -12.86 14.35 8.61
C SER A 82 -14.00 13.41 8.21
N MET A 83 -13.64 12.17 7.85
CA MET A 83 -14.57 11.12 7.44
C MET A 83 -15.08 10.34 8.65
N LEU A 84 -15.98 9.40 8.38
CA LEU A 84 -16.48 8.47 9.39
C LEU A 84 -15.33 7.62 9.94
N LEU A 85 -15.09 7.70 11.24
CA LEU A 85 -14.07 6.92 11.91
C LEU A 85 -14.25 5.42 11.66
N GLY A 86 -13.19 4.77 11.16
CA GLY A 86 -13.17 3.34 10.86
C GLY A 86 -13.33 3.01 9.37
N GLN A 87 -13.65 3.97 8.51
CA GLN A 87 -13.86 3.73 7.08
C GLN A 87 -12.56 3.36 6.38
N HIS A 88 -11.52 4.20 6.46
CA HIS A 88 -10.19 3.88 5.95
C HIS A 88 -9.53 2.77 6.77
N ALA A 89 -9.74 2.73 8.09
CA ALA A 89 -9.20 1.69 8.94
C ALA A 89 -9.63 0.29 8.49
N LEU A 90 -10.92 0.07 8.24
CA LEU A 90 -11.42 -1.21 7.74
C LEU A 90 -10.93 -1.51 6.33
N ALA A 91 -11.00 -0.52 5.43
CA ALA A 91 -10.56 -0.68 4.04
C ALA A 91 -9.07 -1.05 3.94
N TYR A 92 -8.21 -0.41 4.73
CA TYR A 92 -6.77 -0.67 4.73
C TYR A 92 -6.44 -2.05 5.33
N VAL A 93 -7.16 -2.47 6.38
CA VAL A 93 -6.99 -3.82 6.94
C VAL A 93 -7.34 -4.88 5.90
N ILE A 94 -8.47 -4.72 5.20
CA ILE A 94 -8.89 -5.66 4.14
C ILE A 94 -7.89 -5.66 2.98
N ALA A 95 -7.41 -4.49 2.56
CA ALA A 95 -6.43 -4.34 1.50
C ALA A 95 -5.11 -5.02 1.84
N VAL A 96 -4.58 -4.79 3.04
CA VAL A 96 -3.34 -5.42 3.52
C VAL A 96 -3.51 -6.93 3.68
N PHE A 97 -4.64 -7.38 4.20
CA PHE A 97 -4.95 -8.79 4.30
C PHE A 97 -4.94 -9.47 2.93
N GLY A 98 -5.65 -8.88 1.95
CA GLY A 98 -5.65 -9.36 0.56
C GLY A 98 -4.25 -9.38 -0.06
N ALA A 99 -3.47 -8.30 0.12
CA ALA A 99 -2.10 -8.22 -0.37
C ALA A 99 -1.20 -9.31 0.24
N GLN A 100 -1.34 -9.61 1.53
CA GLN A 100 -0.56 -10.64 2.21
C GLN A 100 -0.92 -12.05 1.78
N ILE A 101 -2.20 -12.35 1.54
CA ILE A 101 -2.64 -13.65 1.00
C ILE A 101 -2.00 -13.89 -0.38
N PHE A 102 -2.04 -12.90 -1.26
CA PHE A 102 -1.51 -13.02 -2.62
C PHE A 102 -0.04 -12.61 -2.74
N ARG A 103 0.65 -12.33 -1.64
CA ARG A 103 2.01 -11.79 -1.59
C ARG A 103 3.00 -12.52 -2.48
N VAL A 104 3.10 -13.83 -2.36
CA VAL A 104 4.05 -14.67 -3.13
C VAL A 104 3.76 -14.51 -4.62
N ARG A 105 2.49 -14.59 -4.99
CA ARG A 105 2.06 -14.46 -6.38
C ARG A 105 2.38 -13.06 -6.93
N ILE A 106 2.01 -12.01 -6.20
CA ILE A 106 2.25 -10.62 -6.62
C ILE A 106 3.74 -10.36 -6.84
N LEU A 107 4.60 -10.78 -5.89
CA LEU A 107 6.04 -10.55 -5.97
C LEU A 107 6.77 -11.39 -7.04
N THR A 108 6.14 -12.45 -7.53
CA THR A 108 6.69 -13.29 -8.62
C THR A 108 6.44 -12.67 -10.00
N PHE A 109 5.44 -11.82 -10.13
CA PHE A 109 5.06 -11.20 -11.39
C PHE A 109 5.90 -9.96 -11.73
N HIS A 110 5.91 -9.58 -13.02
CA HIS A 110 6.49 -8.32 -13.48
C HIS A 110 5.61 -7.13 -13.07
N ILE A 111 6.17 -5.92 -13.10
CA ILE A 111 5.49 -4.70 -12.64
C ILE A 111 4.09 -4.49 -13.26
N PRO A 112 3.85 -4.70 -14.57
CA PRO A 112 2.50 -4.54 -15.14
C PRO A 112 1.46 -5.48 -14.52
N GLU A 113 1.85 -6.72 -14.28
CA GLU A 113 0.97 -7.73 -13.68
C GLU A 113 0.74 -7.46 -12.19
N GLN A 114 1.76 -6.98 -11.49
CA GLN A 114 1.62 -6.47 -10.13
C GLN A 114 0.61 -5.32 -10.07
N THR A 115 0.70 -4.37 -11.02
CA THR A 115 -0.23 -3.25 -11.13
C THR A 115 -1.68 -3.71 -11.23
N LEU A 116 -1.96 -4.78 -11.98
CA LEU A 116 -3.30 -5.35 -12.09
C LEU A 116 -3.81 -5.92 -10.75
N HIS A 117 -2.94 -6.58 -9.98
CA HIS A 117 -3.31 -7.10 -8.65
C HIS A 117 -3.53 -5.94 -7.66
N ILE A 118 -2.69 -4.91 -7.72
CA ILE A 118 -2.83 -3.71 -6.89
C ILE A 118 -4.13 -2.96 -7.26
N LEU A 119 -4.48 -2.88 -8.54
CA LEU A 119 -5.77 -2.34 -8.97
C LEU A 119 -6.94 -3.09 -8.31
N GLY A 120 -6.92 -4.42 -8.33
CA GLY A 120 -7.96 -5.22 -7.66
C GLY A 120 -8.04 -4.92 -6.16
N ILE A 121 -6.90 -4.79 -5.47
CA ILE A 121 -6.84 -4.49 -4.04
C ILE A 121 -7.31 -3.07 -3.74
N THR A 122 -6.90 -2.07 -4.53
CA THR A 122 -7.33 -0.68 -4.33
C THR A 122 -8.81 -0.48 -4.64
N VAL A 123 -9.33 -1.15 -5.67
CA VAL A 123 -10.78 -1.18 -5.95
C VAL A 123 -11.54 -1.84 -4.80
N LEU A 124 -11.05 -2.94 -4.24
CA LEU A 124 -11.66 -3.60 -3.07
C LEU A 124 -11.71 -2.66 -1.87
N ALA A 125 -10.62 -1.94 -1.58
CA ALA A 125 -10.59 -0.93 -0.52
C ALA A 125 -11.62 0.18 -0.76
N THR A 126 -11.68 0.72 -1.98
CA THR A 126 -12.65 1.74 -2.39
C THR A 126 -14.09 1.23 -2.28
N CYS A 127 -14.37 0.00 -2.69
CA CYS A 127 -15.69 -0.63 -2.52
C CYS A 127 -16.06 -0.79 -1.04
N THR A 128 -15.09 -1.12 -0.18
CA THR A 128 -15.31 -1.22 1.26
C THR A 128 -15.72 0.14 1.85
N MET A 129 -14.99 1.21 1.51
CA MET A 129 -15.33 2.57 1.94
C MET A 129 -16.70 2.99 1.43
N LEU A 130 -16.99 2.75 0.14
CA LEU A 130 -18.28 3.07 -0.47
C LEU A 130 -19.41 2.32 0.21
N THR A 131 -19.24 1.03 0.48
CA THR A 131 -20.27 0.21 1.16
C THR A 131 -20.58 0.76 2.54
N LEU A 132 -19.56 1.13 3.32
CA LEU A 132 -19.76 1.74 4.64
C LEU A 132 -20.51 3.06 4.55
N ASN A 133 -20.15 3.93 3.60
CA ASN A 133 -20.82 5.20 3.39
C ASN A 133 -22.32 5.02 3.05
N LEU A 134 -22.62 4.11 2.13
CA LEU A 134 -24.01 3.81 1.74
C LEU A 134 -24.83 3.21 2.90
N LEU A 135 -24.23 2.31 3.69
CA LEU A 135 -24.89 1.73 4.87
C LEU A 135 -25.21 2.77 5.95
N LEU A 136 -24.42 3.83 6.01
CA LEU A 136 -24.62 4.94 6.95
C LEU A 136 -25.50 6.08 6.37
N GLY A 137 -26.10 5.85 5.21
CA GLY A 137 -27.07 6.77 4.61
C GLY A 137 -26.49 7.88 3.75
N ALA A 138 -25.22 7.78 3.37
CA ALA A 138 -24.65 8.70 2.39
C ALA A 138 -25.15 8.39 0.97
N ASP A 139 -25.26 9.42 0.14
CA ASP A 139 -25.59 9.25 -1.27
C ASP A 139 -24.42 8.67 -2.06
N PHE A 140 -24.75 7.99 -3.17
CA PHE A 140 -23.74 7.45 -4.07
C PHE A 140 -22.94 8.59 -4.75
N PRO A 141 -21.61 8.67 -4.57
CA PRO A 141 -20.78 9.78 -5.07
C PRO A 141 -20.57 9.76 -6.60
N GLY A 142 -21.15 8.78 -7.29
CA GLY A 142 -21.01 8.60 -8.73
C GLY A 142 -19.78 7.76 -9.12
N PHE A 143 -19.73 7.37 -10.39
CA PHE A 143 -18.65 6.50 -10.94
C PHE A 143 -17.27 7.17 -10.94
N GLY A 144 -17.19 8.49 -10.85
CA GLY A 144 -15.93 9.23 -10.70
C GLY A 144 -15.11 8.82 -9.47
N TYR A 145 -15.77 8.26 -8.45
CA TYR A 145 -15.10 7.72 -7.25
C TYR A 145 -14.10 6.59 -7.55
N PHE A 146 -14.31 5.84 -8.64
CA PHE A 146 -13.41 4.77 -9.06
C PHE A 146 -12.19 5.25 -9.87
N VAL A 147 -12.07 6.53 -10.15
CA VAL A 147 -10.89 7.09 -10.83
C VAL A 147 -9.66 7.02 -9.90
N SER A 148 -9.83 7.32 -8.61
CA SER A 148 -8.76 7.29 -7.60
C SER A 148 -8.03 5.93 -7.53
N PRO A 149 -8.70 4.77 -7.36
CA PRO A 149 -8.00 3.47 -7.33
C PRO A 149 -7.29 3.13 -8.66
N VAL A 150 -7.81 3.57 -9.81
CA VAL A 150 -7.13 3.36 -11.10
C VAL A 150 -5.81 4.16 -11.16
N ILE A 151 -5.85 5.43 -10.77
CA ILE A 151 -4.64 6.27 -10.74
C ILE A 151 -3.66 5.75 -9.67
N SER A 152 -4.15 5.32 -8.52
CA SER A 152 -3.32 4.69 -7.48
C SER A 152 -2.60 3.47 -8.03
N ALA A 153 -3.29 2.60 -8.74
CA ALA A 153 -2.67 1.42 -9.35
C ALA A 153 -1.64 1.79 -10.42
N MET A 154 -1.89 2.81 -11.25
CA MET A 154 -0.92 3.28 -12.24
C MET A 154 0.37 3.82 -11.60
N LEU A 155 0.25 4.41 -10.41
CA LEU A 155 1.41 4.90 -9.64
C LEU A 155 2.18 3.77 -8.95
N TRP A 156 1.71 2.52 -8.98
CA TRP A 156 2.41 1.40 -8.36
C TRP A 156 3.84 1.22 -8.86
N GLY A 157 4.07 1.29 -10.17
CA GLY A 157 5.40 1.17 -10.77
C GLY A 157 6.39 2.21 -10.25
N PRO A 158 6.11 3.51 -10.36
CA PRO A 158 6.92 4.58 -9.77
C PRO A 158 7.13 4.44 -8.27
N VAL A 159 6.09 4.14 -7.49
CA VAL A 159 6.18 3.97 -6.03
C VAL A 159 7.08 2.78 -5.69
N ASN A 160 6.89 1.64 -6.36
CA ASN A 160 7.73 0.46 -6.18
C ASN A 160 9.20 0.78 -6.49
N TRP A 161 9.50 1.44 -7.60
CA TRP A 161 10.86 1.82 -7.96
C TRP A 161 11.49 2.79 -6.94
N LEU A 162 10.74 3.80 -6.51
CA LEU A 162 11.20 4.82 -5.56
C LEU A 162 11.53 4.23 -4.18
N LEU A 163 10.70 3.32 -3.69
CA LEU A 163 10.86 2.71 -2.36
C LEU A 163 11.83 1.53 -2.36
N TYR A 164 11.92 0.79 -3.47
CA TYR A 164 12.78 -0.39 -3.57
C TYR A 164 14.27 -0.03 -3.50
N LEU A 165 14.72 1.02 -4.19
CA LEU A 165 16.13 1.42 -4.24
C LEU A 165 16.72 1.75 -2.85
N PRO A 166 16.11 2.64 -2.02
CA PRO A 166 16.64 2.92 -0.69
C PRO A 166 16.49 1.74 0.27
N ALA A 167 15.44 0.92 0.12
CA ALA A 167 15.26 -0.29 0.92
C ALA A 167 16.42 -1.28 0.73
N VAL A 168 16.85 -1.52 -0.50
CA VAL A 168 17.99 -2.39 -0.83
C VAL A 168 19.30 -1.78 -0.37
N ARG A 169 19.52 -0.47 -0.54
CA ARG A 169 20.76 0.22 -0.11
C ARG A 169 20.91 0.22 1.41
N GLY A 170 19.82 0.44 2.15
CA GLY A 170 19.82 0.40 3.61
C GLY A 170 20.20 -0.99 4.15
N ARG A 171 19.71 -2.05 3.52
CA ARG A 171 20.06 -3.44 3.87
C ARG A 171 21.54 -3.75 3.67
N ARG A 172 22.16 -3.25 2.59
CA ARG A 172 23.60 -3.47 2.34
C ARG A 172 24.50 -2.80 3.38
N ARG A 173 24.13 -1.64 3.89
CA ARG A 173 24.88 -0.92 4.93
C ARG A 173 24.79 -1.61 6.30
N ALA A 174 23.61 -2.10 6.67
CA ALA A 174 23.39 -2.82 7.93
C ALA A 174 24.10 -4.19 7.98
N GLY A 175 24.37 -4.82 6.83
CA GLY A 175 25.09 -6.09 6.75
C GLY A 175 26.62 -5.95 6.66
N ALA A 176 27.15 -4.73 6.61
CA ALA A 176 28.60 -4.43 6.49
C ALA A 176 29.20 -3.90 7.82
N SER A 177 28.37 -3.72 8.84
CA SER A 177 28.74 -3.37 10.22
C SER A 177 28.67 -4.58 11.14
#